data_24470219b8f61e0bece5f40c41f266f6
#
_entry.id   24470219b8f61e0bece5f40c41f266f6
#
_cell.length_a   1.000
_cell.length_b   1.000
_cell.length_c   1.000
_cell.angle_alpha   90.00
_cell.angle_beta   90.00
_cell.angle_gamma   90.00
#
_symmetry.space_group_name_H-M   'P 1'
#
loop_
_entity.id
_entity.type
_entity.pdbx_description
1 polymer ?
#
loop_
_entity_poly.entity_id
_entity_poly.type
_entity_poly.pdbx_seq_one_letter_code
_entity_poly.pdbx_strand_id
1 'polypeptide(L)'
;MADVGYSNGEHGARCEQDKVTAIVPRPETVNPKGSQYFSRDQFSYDRESDSWRCPAGETLSLYKTSRTKQKKEYTSRACGTCALKAQCTNTARRVIVRHFYEDEREAMHRRAVADPIWMKHRRATVEHPFGTMKWLMAGPRFLVKGLKKAKAELALGVLCYNLKRVTNILGVPALLGALALSPA
;
A
#
# COMPACT_ATOMS: atom_id res chain seq x y z
N MET A 1 9.96 1.46 -0.54
CA MET A 1 8.89 0.64 -1.13
C MET A 1 8.09 -0.04 -0.02
N ALA A 2 6.76 -0.06 -0.12
CA ALA A 2 5.90 -0.70 0.87
C ALA A 2 4.72 -1.43 0.21
N ASP A 3 3.98 -2.20 1.00
CA ASP A 3 2.81 -2.94 0.56
C ASP A 3 1.56 -2.04 0.48
N VAL A 4 0.54 -2.54 -0.19
CA VAL A 4 -0.76 -1.90 -0.35
C VAL A 4 -1.37 -1.41 0.98
N GLY A 5 -1.17 -2.16 2.07
CA GLY A 5 -1.61 -1.79 3.42
C GLY A 5 -0.99 -0.48 3.95
N TYR A 6 0.11 -0.03 3.38
CA TYR A 6 0.78 1.23 3.74
C TYR A 6 0.41 2.41 2.83
N SER A 7 -0.60 2.26 1.99
CA SER A 7 -1.08 3.32 1.08
C SER A 7 -1.77 4.46 1.86
N ASN A 8 -0.97 5.28 2.54
CA ASN A 8 -1.40 6.45 3.29
C ASN A 8 -0.82 7.71 2.66
N GLY A 9 -1.69 8.63 2.23
CA GLY A 9 -1.26 9.85 1.54
C GLY A 9 -0.51 10.83 2.45
N GLU A 10 -0.89 10.96 3.72
CA GLU A 10 -0.18 11.80 4.68
C GLU A 10 1.26 11.33 4.89
N HIS A 11 1.47 10.01 5.04
CA HIS A 11 2.82 9.45 5.11
C HIS A 11 3.58 9.63 3.81
N GLY A 12 2.89 9.54 2.65
CA GLY A 12 3.48 9.85 1.35
C GLY A 12 3.98 11.27 1.27
N ALA A 13 3.19 12.25 1.70
CA ALA A 13 3.58 13.66 1.75
C ALA A 13 4.78 13.90 2.67
N ARG A 14 4.83 13.26 3.83
CA ARG A 14 6.01 13.33 4.74
C ARG A 14 7.25 12.74 4.09
N CYS A 15 7.14 11.60 3.43
CA CYS A 15 8.27 11.02 2.70
C CYS A 15 8.82 11.99 1.65
N GLU A 16 7.95 12.70 0.92
CA GLU A 16 8.38 13.68 -0.08
C GLU A 16 9.09 14.90 0.57
N GLN A 17 8.59 15.37 1.71
CA GLN A 17 9.27 16.41 2.50
C GLN A 17 10.68 15.97 2.95
N ASP A 18 10.82 14.71 3.37
CA ASP A 18 12.08 14.11 3.79
C ASP A 18 12.97 13.66 2.59
N LYS A 19 12.61 14.02 1.35
CA LYS A 19 13.28 13.61 0.11
C LYS A 19 13.37 12.09 -0.08
N VAL A 20 12.43 11.35 0.47
CA VAL A 20 12.29 9.91 0.32
C VAL A 20 11.22 9.60 -0.73
N THR A 21 11.61 8.96 -1.81
CA THR A 21 10.67 8.54 -2.86
C THR A 21 9.85 7.34 -2.39
N ALA A 22 8.59 7.58 -2.04
CA ALA A 22 7.65 6.54 -1.67
C ALA A 22 7.08 5.83 -2.91
N ILE A 23 7.16 4.49 -2.93
CA ILE A 23 6.61 3.62 -3.97
C ILE A 23 5.67 2.63 -3.28
N VAL A 24 4.37 2.87 -3.40
CA VAL A 24 3.32 2.11 -2.70
C VAL A 24 2.10 1.99 -3.62
N PRO A 25 1.66 0.77 -3.97
CA PRO A 25 0.44 0.60 -4.73
C PRO A 25 -0.77 1.01 -3.89
N ARG A 26 -1.79 1.56 -4.53
CA ARG A 26 -3.08 1.80 -3.84
C ARG A 26 -3.92 0.51 -3.83
N PRO A 27 -4.80 0.33 -2.85
CA PRO A 27 -5.79 -0.74 -2.89
C PRO A 27 -6.69 -0.57 -4.12
N GLU A 28 -6.97 -1.65 -4.81
CA GLU A 28 -8.00 -1.64 -5.85
C GLU A 28 -9.35 -1.34 -5.20
N THR A 29 -10.04 -0.36 -5.76
CA THR A 29 -11.40 -0.03 -5.31
C THR A 29 -12.36 -1.05 -5.94
N VAL A 30 -12.39 -2.24 -5.40
CA VAL A 30 -13.40 -3.24 -5.80
C VAL A 30 -14.75 -2.72 -5.33
N ASN A 31 -15.69 -2.55 -6.25
CA ASN A 31 -17.05 -2.24 -5.90
C ASN A 31 -17.66 -3.48 -5.19
N PRO A 32 -17.97 -3.41 -3.86
CA PRO A 32 -18.41 -4.58 -3.10
C PRO A 32 -19.74 -5.16 -3.58
N LYS A 33 -20.45 -4.46 -4.47
CA LYS A 33 -21.74 -4.89 -5.06
C LYS A 33 -21.61 -5.38 -6.51
N GLY A 34 -20.39 -5.71 -6.94
CA GLY A 34 -20.13 -6.25 -8.27
C GLY A 34 -19.76 -5.21 -9.31
N SER A 35 -19.35 -5.70 -10.47
CA SER A 35 -18.85 -4.90 -11.60
C SER A 35 -19.94 -4.13 -12.36
N GLN A 36 -21.19 -4.22 -11.94
CA GLN A 36 -22.33 -3.59 -12.63
C GLN A 36 -22.41 -2.07 -12.45
N TYR A 37 -21.69 -1.49 -11.48
CA TYR A 37 -21.67 -0.05 -11.25
C TYR A 37 -20.37 0.57 -11.75
N PHE A 38 -20.47 1.79 -12.26
CA PHE A 38 -19.30 2.55 -12.69
C PHE A 38 -18.22 2.58 -11.59
N SER A 39 -17.00 2.22 -11.96
CA SER A 39 -15.82 2.34 -11.09
C SER A 39 -15.47 3.81 -10.88
N ARG A 40 -14.68 4.10 -9.84
CA ARG A 40 -14.22 5.48 -9.59
C ARG A 40 -13.40 6.04 -10.75
N ASP A 41 -12.68 5.21 -11.46
CA ASP A 41 -11.78 5.63 -12.55
C ASP A 41 -12.53 6.11 -13.79
N GLN A 42 -13.85 5.87 -13.87
CA GLN A 42 -14.73 6.41 -14.90
C GLN A 42 -15.23 7.83 -14.59
N PHE A 43 -14.85 8.37 -13.43
CA PHE A 43 -15.12 9.75 -13.04
C PHE A 43 -13.83 10.55 -13.16
N SER A 44 -13.88 11.71 -13.78
CA SER A 44 -12.73 12.62 -13.90
C SER A 44 -12.77 13.70 -12.83
N TYR A 45 -11.64 13.96 -12.18
CA TYR A 45 -11.50 15.03 -11.20
C TYR A 45 -10.95 16.28 -11.87
N ASP A 46 -11.63 17.37 -11.66
CA ASP A 46 -11.20 18.71 -12.06
C ASP A 46 -10.61 19.44 -10.83
N ARG A 47 -9.34 19.79 -10.91
CA ARG A 47 -8.61 20.46 -9.81
C ARG A 47 -8.99 21.93 -9.68
N GLU A 48 -9.29 22.60 -10.80
CA GLU A 48 -9.56 24.03 -10.80
C GLU A 48 -10.88 24.33 -10.10
N SER A 49 -11.91 23.51 -10.40
CA SER A 49 -13.23 23.65 -9.80
C SER A 49 -13.45 22.84 -8.51
N ASP A 50 -12.46 22.04 -8.06
CA ASP A 50 -12.58 21.06 -6.97
C ASP A 50 -13.86 20.22 -7.10
N SER A 51 -14.10 19.67 -8.29
CA SER A 51 -15.30 18.92 -8.64
C SER A 51 -14.99 17.64 -9.42
N TRP A 52 -15.98 16.76 -9.55
CA TRP A 52 -15.88 15.56 -10.38
C TRP A 52 -16.89 15.59 -11.50
N ARG A 53 -16.52 15.06 -12.66
CA ARG A 53 -17.44 14.83 -13.77
C ARG A 53 -17.74 13.33 -13.84
N CYS A 54 -19.05 12.98 -13.90
CA CYS A 54 -19.49 11.59 -14.01
C CYS A 54 -19.59 11.13 -15.48
N PRO A 55 -19.75 9.82 -15.75
CA PRO A 55 -19.94 9.29 -17.10
C PRO A 55 -21.16 9.84 -17.86
N ALA A 56 -22.16 10.35 -17.15
CA ALA A 56 -23.31 11.05 -17.74
C ALA A 56 -23.03 12.54 -18.08
N GLY A 57 -21.79 13.03 -17.86
CA GLY A 57 -21.42 14.42 -18.09
C GLY A 57 -21.78 15.40 -16.95
N GLU A 58 -22.45 14.93 -15.90
CA GLU A 58 -22.87 15.76 -14.78
C GLU A 58 -21.74 16.08 -13.82
N THR A 59 -21.75 17.29 -13.27
CA THR A 59 -20.77 17.72 -12.26
C THR A 59 -21.21 17.32 -10.85
N LEU A 60 -20.31 16.66 -10.12
CA LEU A 60 -20.44 16.38 -8.70
C LEU A 60 -19.67 17.43 -7.92
N SER A 61 -20.38 18.27 -7.20
CA SER A 61 -19.79 19.31 -6.35
C SER A 61 -19.54 18.79 -4.95
N LEU A 62 -18.68 19.52 -4.22
CA LEU A 62 -18.37 19.22 -2.84
C LEU A 62 -19.65 19.28 -1.98
N TYR A 63 -19.95 18.15 -1.35
CA TYR A 63 -21.11 17.99 -0.47
C TYR A 63 -20.72 18.04 1.00
N LYS A 64 -19.63 17.37 1.37
CA LYS A 64 -19.19 17.25 2.74
C LYS A 64 -17.68 17.14 2.87
N THR A 65 -17.11 17.79 3.89
CA THR A 65 -15.72 17.66 4.28
C THR A 65 -15.64 17.05 5.68
N SER A 66 -14.88 15.98 5.85
CA SER A 66 -14.59 15.37 7.14
C SER A 66 -13.10 15.54 7.47
N ARG A 67 -12.76 16.42 8.40
CA ARG A 67 -11.39 16.64 8.85
C ARG A 67 -10.85 15.43 9.63
N THR A 68 -11.67 14.82 10.49
CA THR A 68 -11.28 13.63 11.26
C THR A 68 -10.93 12.44 10.37
N LYS A 69 -11.67 12.25 9.27
CA LYS A 69 -11.40 11.18 8.28
C LYS A 69 -10.55 11.65 7.11
N GLN A 70 -10.07 12.89 7.11
CA GLN A 70 -9.26 13.52 6.08
C GLN A 70 -9.79 13.29 4.66
N LYS A 71 -11.11 13.48 4.47
CA LYS A 71 -11.76 13.22 3.19
C LYS A 71 -12.79 14.26 2.82
N LYS A 72 -12.98 14.44 1.52
CA LYS A 72 -14.04 15.20 0.88
C LYS A 72 -14.99 14.24 0.18
N GLU A 73 -16.27 14.54 0.21
CA GLU A 73 -17.32 13.77 -0.45
C GLU A 73 -18.04 14.67 -1.46
N TYR A 74 -18.19 14.16 -2.68
CA TYR A 74 -18.77 14.90 -3.81
C TYR A 74 -20.01 14.16 -4.31
N THR A 75 -21.04 14.90 -4.68
CA THR A 75 -22.30 14.35 -5.21
C THR A 75 -22.98 15.34 -6.15
N SER A 76 -23.96 14.85 -6.93
CA SER A 76 -24.80 15.69 -7.79
C SER A 76 -26.28 15.51 -7.43
N ARG A 77 -27.04 16.59 -7.52
CA ARG A 77 -28.52 16.56 -7.40
C ARG A 77 -29.18 15.90 -8.62
N ALA A 78 -28.54 15.97 -9.79
CA ALA A 78 -29.02 15.38 -11.02
C ALA A 78 -29.09 13.83 -11.01
N CYS A 79 -28.47 13.18 -10.03
CA CYS A 79 -28.52 11.71 -9.88
C CYS A 79 -29.95 11.15 -9.75
N GLY A 80 -30.91 11.94 -9.30
CA GLY A 80 -32.31 11.52 -9.13
C GLY A 80 -32.99 11.14 -10.45
N THR A 81 -32.77 11.91 -11.49
CA THR A 81 -33.36 11.78 -12.84
C THR A 81 -32.39 11.26 -13.90
N CYS A 82 -31.21 10.80 -13.49
CA CYS A 82 -30.17 10.36 -14.40
C CYS A 82 -30.51 9.04 -15.09
N ALA A 83 -30.44 9.02 -16.43
CA ALA A 83 -30.70 7.82 -17.23
C ALA A 83 -29.73 6.65 -16.92
N LEU A 84 -28.48 6.97 -16.52
CA LEU A 84 -27.46 5.99 -16.18
C LEU A 84 -27.46 5.57 -14.69
N LYS A 85 -28.49 5.98 -13.93
CA LYS A 85 -28.53 5.72 -12.48
C LYS A 85 -28.42 4.24 -12.15
N ALA A 86 -29.10 3.37 -12.88
CA ALA A 86 -29.10 1.92 -12.66
C ALA A 86 -27.70 1.30 -12.78
N GLN A 87 -26.85 1.86 -13.64
CA GLN A 87 -25.45 1.45 -13.84
C GLN A 87 -24.47 2.19 -12.92
N CYS A 88 -24.93 3.18 -12.16
CA CYS A 88 -24.09 4.04 -11.36
C CYS A 88 -24.22 3.76 -9.85
N THR A 89 -25.46 3.69 -9.34
CA THR A 89 -25.71 3.52 -7.91
C THR A 89 -27.13 3.03 -7.63
N ASN A 90 -27.28 2.25 -6.58
CA ASN A 90 -28.57 1.85 -6.02
C ASN A 90 -29.07 2.76 -4.90
N THR A 91 -28.32 3.81 -4.57
CA THR A 91 -28.71 4.81 -3.57
C THR A 91 -29.36 6.02 -4.22
N ALA A 92 -29.85 6.95 -3.42
CA ALA A 92 -30.47 8.19 -3.93
C ALA A 92 -29.49 8.98 -4.83
N ARG A 93 -28.19 9.03 -4.46
CA ARG A 93 -27.15 9.76 -5.17
C ARG A 93 -25.84 9.00 -5.14
N ARG A 94 -25.03 9.11 -6.18
CA ARG A 94 -23.65 8.65 -6.18
C ARG A 94 -22.79 9.60 -5.35
N VAL A 95 -21.99 9.04 -4.46
CA VAL A 95 -20.99 9.80 -3.69
C VAL A 95 -19.61 9.33 -4.11
N ILE A 96 -18.75 10.27 -4.50
CA ILE A 96 -17.33 10.04 -4.76
C ILE A 96 -16.54 10.62 -3.60
N VAL A 97 -15.60 9.84 -3.08
CA VAL A 97 -14.75 10.24 -1.97
C VAL A 97 -13.35 10.56 -2.49
N ARG A 98 -12.77 11.68 -2.06
CA ARG A 98 -11.39 12.04 -2.28
C ARG A 98 -10.72 12.32 -0.93
N HIS A 99 -9.58 11.71 -0.67
CA HIS A 99 -8.78 12.00 0.51
C HIS A 99 -8.01 13.32 0.34
N PHE A 100 -7.63 13.97 1.43
CA PHE A 100 -6.88 15.24 1.39
C PHE A 100 -5.54 15.09 0.66
N TYR A 101 -4.87 13.96 0.88
CA TYR A 101 -3.59 13.59 0.28
C TYR A 101 -3.76 12.58 -0.87
N GLU A 102 -4.82 12.74 -1.68
CA GLU A 102 -5.07 11.79 -2.78
C GLU A 102 -4.04 11.92 -3.90
N ASP A 103 -3.51 13.12 -4.14
CA ASP A 103 -2.50 13.36 -5.16
C ASP A 103 -1.20 12.61 -4.85
N GLU A 104 -0.80 12.60 -3.60
CA GLU A 104 0.37 11.87 -3.11
C GLU A 104 0.14 10.36 -3.22
N ARG A 105 -1.06 9.89 -2.87
CA ARG A 105 -1.43 8.47 -3.04
C ARG A 105 -1.41 8.05 -4.51
N GLU A 106 -1.92 8.88 -5.39
CA GLU A 106 -1.89 8.64 -6.83
C GLU A 106 -0.46 8.68 -7.38
N ALA A 107 0.38 9.60 -6.91
CA ALA A 107 1.79 9.68 -7.28
C ALA A 107 2.57 8.43 -6.84
N MET A 108 2.39 7.97 -5.60
CA MET A 108 2.99 6.72 -5.10
C MET A 108 2.55 5.51 -5.92
N HIS A 109 1.26 5.42 -6.25
CA HIS A 109 0.70 4.34 -7.05
C HIS A 109 1.25 4.35 -8.48
N ARG A 110 1.28 5.51 -9.14
CA ARG A 110 1.87 5.64 -10.50
C ARG A 110 3.31 5.15 -10.53
N ARG A 111 4.13 5.50 -9.52
CA ARG A 111 5.51 5.00 -9.42
C ARG A 111 5.56 3.47 -9.27
N ALA A 112 4.63 2.90 -8.49
CA ALA A 112 4.57 1.45 -8.27
C ALA A 112 4.16 0.66 -9.53
N VAL A 113 3.30 1.25 -10.36
CA VAL A 113 2.80 0.63 -11.60
C VAL A 113 3.74 0.87 -12.79
N ALA A 114 4.42 2.01 -12.83
CA ALA A 114 5.32 2.37 -13.92
C ALA A 114 6.46 1.38 -14.12
N ASP A 115 6.94 0.76 -13.05
CA ASP A 115 7.98 -0.25 -13.13
C ASP A 115 7.72 -1.42 -12.16
N PRO A 116 7.25 -2.57 -12.69
CA PRO A 116 6.97 -3.77 -11.89
C PRO A 116 8.19 -4.33 -11.14
N ILE A 117 9.40 -3.93 -11.53
CA ILE A 117 10.64 -4.40 -10.88
C ILE A 117 10.66 -4.00 -9.40
N TRP A 118 10.09 -2.85 -9.04
CA TRP A 118 10.03 -2.39 -7.66
C TRP A 118 9.24 -3.34 -6.75
N MET A 119 8.12 -3.85 -7.23
CA MET A 119 7.33 -4.82 -6.47
C MET A 119 7.99 -6.19 -6.42
N LYS A 120 8.73 -6.59 -7.46
CA LYS A 120 9.55 -7.80 -7.48
C LYS A 120 10.70 -7.70 -6.45
N HIS A 121 11.42 -6.57 -6.44
CA HIS A 121 12.48 -6.31 -5.45
C HIS A 121 11.94 -6.33 -4.02
N ARG A 122 10.80 -5.69 -3.78
CA ARG A 122 10.17 -5.72 -2.46
C ARG A 122 9.91 -7.17 -1.99
N ARG A 123 9.29 -8.00 -2.83
CA ARG A 123 9.03 -9.41 -2.51
C ARG A 123 10.32 -10.17 -2.20
N ALA A 124 11.34 -10.01 -3.03
CA ALA A 124 12.63 -10.66 -2.83
C ALA A 124 13.33 -10.21 -1.54
N THR A 125 13.20 -8.93 -1.16
CA THR A 125 13.89 -8.36 0.00
C THR A 125 13.15 -8.59 1.31
N VAL A 126 11.82 -8.60 1.31
CA VAL A 126 11.01 -8.66 2.54
C VAL A 126 10.37 -10.04 2.72
N GLU A 127 9.67 -10.54 1.70
CA GLU A 127 8.86 -11.77 1.84
C GLU A 127 9.74 -13.02 1.84
N HIS A 128 10.77 -13.06 1.01
CA HIS A 128 11.68 -14.21 0.93
C HIS A 128 12.42 -14.49 2.25
N PRO A 129 13.01 -13.50 2.94
CA PRO A 129 13.62 -13.73 4.25
C PRO A 129 12.64 -14.31 5.27
N PHE A 130 11.44 -13.74 5.38
CA PHE A 130 10.42 -14.23 6.30
C PHE A 130 9.90 -15.62 5.94
N GLY A 131 9.72 -15.92 4.65
CA GLY A 131 9.36 -17.25 4.17
C GLY A 131 10.42 -18.28 4.55
N THR A 132 11.70 -17.98 4.31
CA THR A 132 12.82 -18.85 4.64
C THR A 132 12.95 -19.04 6.15
N MET A 133 12.83 -17.99 6.96
CA MET A 133 12.87 -18.10 8.42
C MET A 133 11.76 -18.98 8.95
N LYS A 134 10.52 -18.83 8.46
CA LYS A 134 9.40 -19.69 8.84
C LYS A 134 9.67 -21.17 8.54
N TRP A 135 10.35 -21.43 7.45
CA TRP A 135 10.73 -22.79 7.07
C TRP A 135 11.82 -23.38 7.97
N LEU A 136 12.84 -22.58 8.30
CA LEU A 136 13.94 -22.97 9.18
C LEU A 136 13.55 -23.13 10.65
N MET A 137 12.49 -22.42 11.09
CA MET A 137 12.00 -22.41 12.47
C MET A 137 10.87 -23.43 12.72
N ALA A 138 10.84 -24.54 11.99
CA ALA A 138 9.84 -25.61 12.15
C ALA A 138 8.38 -25.16 11.95
N GLY A 139 8.12 -24.14 11.13
CA GLY A 139 6.79 -23.72 10.73
C GLY A 139 6.37 -22.32 11.18
N PRO A 140 5.10 -21.95 10.99
CA PRO A 140 4.61 -20.58 11.21
C PRO A 140 4.30 -20.27 12.68
N ARG A 141 4.68 -21.13 13.62
CA ARG A 141 4.37 -21.00 15.06
C ARG A 141 5.64 -20.94 15.87
N PHE A 142 5.63 -20.09 16.91
CA PHE A 142 6.66 -20.09 17.94
C PHE A 142 6.54 -21.33 18.81
N LEU A 143 7.66 -21.91 19.19
CA LEU A 143 7.74 -23.06 20.11
C LEU A 143 7.53 -22.63 21.56
N VAL A 144 7.73 -21.35 21.85
CA VAL A 144 7.66 -20.78 23.21
C VAL A 144 6.45 -19.86 23.38
N LYS A 145 5.97 -19.72 24.61
CA LYS A 145 4.87 -18.80 24.99
C LYS A 145 5.40 -17.52 25.63
N GLY A 146 4.73 -16.41 25.34
CA GLY A 146 5.03 -15.09 25.90
C GLY A 146 5.97 -14.26 25.04
N LEU A 147 5.74 -12.95 25.01
CA LEU A 147 6.38 -12.01 24.08
C LEU A 147 7.92 -12.00 24.21
N LYS A 148 8.45 -12.03 25.44
CA LYS A 148 9.91 -12.03 25.70
C LYS A 148 10.59 -13.27 25.09
N LYS A 149 10.00 -14.45 25.29
CA LYS A 149 10.54 -15.71 24.77
C LYS A 149 10.39 -15.78 23.25
N ALA A 150 9.23 -15.37 22.70
CA ALA A 150 9.01 -15.31 21.26
C ALA A 150 9.99 -14.35 20.56
N LYS A 151 10.31 -13.20 21.18
CA LYS A 151 11.36 -12.30 20.66
C LYS A 151 12.74 -12.97 20.62
N ALA A 152 13.11 -13.72 21.65
CA ALA A 152 14.38 -14.43 21.69
C ALA A 152 14.44 -15.53 20.60
N GLU A 153 13.37 -16.30 20.44
CA GLU A 153 13.28 -17.32 19.39
C GLU A 153 13.39 -16.69 17.99
N LEU A 154 12.68 -15.58 17.75
CA LEU A 154 12.78 -14.84 16.49
C LEU A 154 14.20 -14.31 16.25
N ALA A 155 14.86 -13.77 17.28
CA ALA A 155 16.22 -13.26 17.18
C ALA A 155 17.22 -14.37 16.79
N LEU A 156 17.08 -15.57 17.36
CA LEU A 156 17.88 -16.73 16.96
C LEU A 156 17.61 -17.14 15.51
N GLY A 157 16.35 -17.14 15.08
CA GLY A 157 15.99 -17.41 13.70
C GLY A 157 16.61 -16.41 12.71
N VAL A 158 16.59 -15.12 13.04
CA VAL A 158 17.23 -14.05 12.26
C VAL A 158 18.75 -14.26 12.21
N LEU A 159 19.38 -14.60 13.34
CA LEU A 159 20.82 -14.88 13.39
C LEU A 159 21.19 -16.05 12.48
N CYS A 160 20.48 -17.19 12.58
CA CYS A 160 20.70 -18.35 11.73
C CYS A 160 20.51 -18.04 10.23
N TYR A 161 19.48 -17.29 9.91
CA TYR A 161 19.22 -16.84 8.53
C TYR A 161 20.37 -15.99 8.00
N ASN A 162 20.80 -14.98 8.78
CA ASN A 162 21.89 -14.09 8.38
C ASN A 162 23.20 -14.83 8.23
N LEU A 163 23.54 -15.71 9.17
CA LEU A 163 24.76 -16.53 9.11
C LEU A 163 24.79 -17.41 7.86
N LYS A 164 23.70 -18.13 7.59
CA LYS A 164 23.57 -18.94 6.38
C LYS A 164 23.71 -18.08 5.12
N ARG A 165 23.12 -16.90 5.10
CA ARG A 165 23.18 -16.00 3.94
C ARG A 165 24.60 -15.46 3.71
N VAL A 166 25.27 -15.02 4.77
CA VAL A 166 26.67 -14.55 4.69
C VAL A 166 27.60 -15.68 4.26
N THR A 167 27.44 -16.89 4.80
CA THR A 167 28.20 -18.07 4.40
C THR A 167 28.02 -18.39 2.91
N ASN A 168 26.79 -18.28 2.41
CA ASN A 168 26.50 -18.52 0.98
C ASN A 168 27.06 -17.45 0.05
N ILE A 169 27.19 -16.20 0.51
CA ILE A 169 27.70 -15.07 -0.28
C ILE A 169 29.24 -15.04 -0.29
N LEU A 170 29.85 -15.15 0.88
CA LEU A 170 31.30 -14.99 1.05
C LEU A 170 32.07 -16.32 0.99
N GLY A 171 31.40 -17.43 1.27
CA GLY A 171 32.07 -18.71 1.58
C GLY A 171 32.65 -18.74 2.98
N VAL A 172 32.86 -19.97 3.51
CA VAL A 172 33.37 -20.19 4.88
C VAL A 172 34.77 -19.60 5.11
N PRO A 173 35.75 -19.78 4.17
CA PRO A 173 37.10 -19.25 4.39
C PRO A 173 37.15 -17.73 4.52
N ALA A 174 36.43 -17.00 3.66
CA ALA A 174 36.39 -15.53 3.71
C ALA A 174 35.67 -15.02 4.96
N LEU A 175 34.59 -15.70 5.39
CA LEU A 175 33.89 -15.36 6.64
C LEU A 175 34.81 -15.53 7.86
N LEU A 176 35.54 -16.62 7.96
CA LEU A 176 36.49 -16.86 9.06
C LEU A 176 37.64 -15.83 9.06
N GLY A 177 38.14 -15.48 7.87
CA GLY A 177 39.16 -14.43 7.74
C GLY A 177 38.66 -13.07 8.22
N ALA A 178 37.42 -12.68 7.87
CA ALA A 178 36.82 -11.43 8.31
C ALA A 178 36.59 -11.38 9.83
N LEU A 179 36.18 -12.49 10.43
CA LEU A 179 36.00 -12.59 11.90
C LEU A 179 37.33 -12.52 12.66
N ALA A 180 38.40 -13.11 12.09
CA ALA A 180 39.72 -13.05 12.71
C ALA A 180 40.37 -11.66 12.69
N LEU A 181 39.94 -10.80 11.75
CA LEU A 181 40.41 -9.41 11.61
C LEU A 181 39.59 -8.38 12.41
N SER A 182 38.46 -8.80 13.02
CA SER A 182 37.65 -7.90 13.87
C SER A 182 38.28 -7.79 15.25
N PRO A 183 38.76 -6.60 15.67
CA PRO A 183 39.21 -6.41 17.05
C PRO A 183 38.03 -6.63 18.02
N ALA A 184 38.31 -7.23 19.15
CA ALA A 184 37.36 -7.47 20.23
C ALA A 184 36.86 -6.17 20.87
#